data_79097f7ee34f8c245f6f1b431d6e6faf
#
_entry.id   79097f7ee34f8c245f6f1b431d6e6faf
#
_cell.length_a   1.000
_cell.length_b   1.000
_cell.length_c   1.000
_cell.angle_alpha   90.00
_cell.angle_beta   90.00
_cell.angle_gamma   90.00
#
_symmetry.space_group_name_H-M   'P 1'
#
loop_
_entity.id
_entity.type
_entity.pdbx_description
1 polymer ?
#
loop_
_entity_poly.entity_id
_entity_poly.type
_entity_poly.pdbx_seq_one_letter_code
_entity_poly.pdbx_strand_id
1 'polypeptide(L)'
;MDDMDVLLHLYDWMKQEKLVFKSPIGEAFFADIVERVATQSQQQLDAEKKIEDKKETTDRLRKYGGIICVIAAVICFAIYFGIEYSNYKGKKEIQHLQDLKQTSVNAPTTTLEKKGDISKKQENAEGKQEELPDILPEYQAIYQENPEFAGWLTIPDSIVDYPVMKPKNDTDYYLDHTFSGEEDKNGTLFIDSRNDIVHRSTNIIIYGHNMKSSAMFGSLKKYLDEEYWQSHKTIQFDTIYEKGTYIVTAVCLGKVEYQDDDVFRYYDFLNAESKKEFNVFKKNVEKSAVLADKEPIKYGDKLLTLSTCNQYVENGRLYIVAKKIEQ
;
A
#
# COMPACT_ATOMS: atom_id res chain seq x y z
N MET A 1 51.82 51.49 5.51
CA MET A 1 51.65 52.39 4.37
C MET A 1 51.90 51.50 3.16
N ASP A 2 50.89 51.34 2.37
CA ASP A 2 50.87 50.52 1.16
C ASP A 2 51.75 51.18 0.09
N ASP A 3 52.38 50.40 -0.78
CA ASP A 3 53.22 50.92 -1.88
C ASP A 3 52.48 51.97 -2.76
N MET A 4 51.13 51.86 -2.79
CA MET A 4 50.24 52.80 -3.45
C MET A 4 50.19 54.16 -2.72
N ASP A 5 50.04 54.13 -1.39
CA ASP A 5 50.03 55.32 -0.57
C ASP A 5 51.33 56.10 -0.73
N VAL A 6 52.45 55.35 -0.80
CA VAL A 6 53.76 55.92 -1.02
C VAL A 6 53.85 56.59 -2.41
N LEU A 7 53.37 55.95 -3.45
CA LEU A 7 53.36 56.44 -4.82
C LEU A 7 52.46 57.69 -4.98
N LEU A 8 51.29 57.69 -4.39
CA LEU A 8 50.36 58.79 -4.39
C LEU A 8 50.89 59.98 -3.62
N HIS A 9 51.49 59.75 -2.44
CA HIS A 9 52.15 60.79 -1.67
C HIS A 9 53.37 61.41 -2.41
N LEU A 10 54.14 60.56 -3.08
CA LEU A 10 55.28 60.99 -3.88
C LEU A 10 54.80 61.85 -5.07
N TYR A 11 53.71 61.44 -5.73
CA TYR A 11 53.11 62.20 -6.84
C TYR A 11 52.58 63.58 -6.39
N ASP A 12 51.84 63.65 -5.27
CA ASP A 12 51.31 64.89 -4.71
C ASP A 12 52.44 65.81 -4.21
N TRP A 13 53.45 65.26 -3.58
CA TRP A 13 54.66 66.01 -3.16
C TRP A 13 55.37 66.62 -4.37
N MET A 14 55.64 65.83 -5.40
CA MET A 14 56.25 66.33 -6.65
C MET A 14 55.41 67.44 -7.31
N LYS A 15 54.13 67.39 -7.22
CA LYS A 15 53.22 68.39 -7.74
C LYS A 15 53.22 69.69 -6.91
N GLN A 16 53.30 69.59 -5.57
CA GLN A 16 53.38 70.72 -4.64
C GLN A 16 54.74 71.48 -4.74
N GLU A 17 55.82 70.79 -4.87
CA GLU A 17 57.16 71.38 -5.00
C GLU A 17 57.46 71.90 -6.39
N LYS A 18 56.44 71.94 -7.32
CA LYS A 18 56.63 72.39 -8.70
C LYS A 18 57.85 71.82 -9.42
N LEU A 19 58.13 70.53 -9.07
CA LEU A 19 59.06 69.73 -9.83
C LEU A 19 58.46 69.47 -11.22
N VAL A 20 58.85 70.36 -12.15
CA VAL A 20 58.34 70.33 -13.53
C VAL A 20 59.00 69.14 -14.23
N PHE A 21 58.27 68.18 -14.69
CA PHE A 21 58.75 67.21 -15.66
C PHE A 21 59.24 68.02 -16.87
N LYS A 22 60.53 67.86 -17.21
CA LYS A 22 61.20 68.58 -18.29
C LYS A 22 60.61 68.33 -19.69
N SER A 23 59.61 67.48 -19.76
CA SER A 23 58.80 67.25 -20.98
C SER A 23 57.41 66.79 -20.66
N PRO A 24 56.38 67.15 -21.45
CA PRO A 24 55.00 66.68 -21.32
C PRO A 24 54.87 65.13 -21.41
N ILE A 25 55.83 64.48 -22.07
CA ILE A 25 55.88 63.04 -22.23
C ILE A 25 56.21 62.37 -20.87
N GLY A 26 57.09 62.93 -20.04
CA GLY A 26 57.43 62.40 -18.72
C GLY A 26 56.25 62.50 -17.73
N GLU A 27 55.46 63.54 -17.77
CA GLU A 27 54.26 63.70 -16.92
C GLU A 27 53.19 62.68 -17.30
N ALA A 28 52.92 62.51 -18.59
CA ALA A 28 51.97 61.52 -19.09
C ALA A 28 52.40 60.07 -18.75
N PHE A 29 53.67 59.75 -18.87
CA PHE A 29 54.18 58.43 -18.54
C PHE A 29 54.05 58.12 -17.03
N PHE A 30 54.32 59.07 -16.15
CA PHE A 30 54.17 58.89 -14.72
C PHE A 30 52.70 58.77 -14.30
N ALA A 31 51.80 59.53 -14.88
CA ALA A 31 50.34 59.42 -14.68
C ALA A 31 49.82 58.02 -15.09
N ASP A 32 50.29 57.52 -16.24
CA ASP A 32 49.96 56.17 -16.69
C ASP A 32 50.41 55.08 -15.72
N ILE A 33 51.61 55.18 -15.14
CA ILE A 33 52.09 54.23 -14.12
C ILE A 33 51.24 54.28 -12.87
N VAL A 34 50.92 55.48 -12.35
CA VAL A 34 50.05 55.64 -11.17
C VAL A 34 48.67 55.03 -11.41
N GLU A 35 48.06 55.29 -12.57
CA GLU A 35 46.77 54.74 -12.92
C GLU A 35 46.80 53.21 -13.03
N ARG A 36 47.83 52.64 -13.64
CA ARG A 36 47.98 51.15 -13.74
C ARG A 36 48.16 50.53 -12.37
N VAL A 37 48.98 51.10 -11.50
CA VAL A 37 49.18 50.57 -10.14
C VAL A 37 47.90 50.70 -9.32
N ALA A 38 47.16 51.81 -9.43
CA ALA A 38 45.89 52.04 -8.80
C ALA A 38 44.84 50.98 -9.27
N THR A 39 44.78 50.77 -10.57
CA THR A 39 43.86 49.79 -11.18
C THR A 39 44.24 48.35 -10.73
N GLN A 40 45.50 48.04 -10.67
CA GLN A 40 45.96 46.70 -10.27
C GLN A 40 45.73 46.43 -8.78
N SER A 41 45.93 47.41 -7.89
CA SER A 41 45.58 47.30 -6.48
C SER A 41 44.07 47.16 -6.26
N GLN A 42 43.23 47.93 -6.99
CA GLN A 42 41.80 47.80 -6.91
C GLN A 42 41.35 46.40 -7.36
N GLN A 43 41.90 45.89 -8.45
CA GLN A 43 41.59 44.54 -8.91
C GLN A 43 41.98 43.45 -7.90
N GLN A 44 43.12 43.60 -7.17
CA GLN A 44 43.52 42.68 -6.10
C GLN A 44 42.55 42.77 -4.93
N LEU A 45 42.18 43.94 -4.47
CA LEU A 45 41.17 44.13 -3.41
C LEU A 45 39.82 43.48 -3.75
N ASP A 46 39.34 43.71 -4.99
CA ASP A 46 38.11 43.10 -5.46
C ASP A 46 38.16 41.60 -5.59
N ALA A 47 39.35 41.04 -5.96
CA ALA A 47 39.58 39.61 -6.00
C ALA A 47 39.57 39.00 -4.60
N GLU A 48 40.23 39.63 -3.62
CA GLU A 48 40.23 39.17 -2.22
C GLU A 48 38.82 39.22 -1.61
N LYS A 49 38.07 40.31 -1.78
CA LYS A 49 36.66 40.36 -1.35
C LYS A 49 35.84 39.26 -1.96
N LYS A 50 35.99 38.99 -3.25
CA LYS A 50 35.26 37.92 -3.94
C LYS A 50 35.60 36.52 -3.40
N ILE A 51 36.84 36.29 -2.96
CA ILE A 51 37.27 35.04 -2.31
C ILE A 51 36.64 34.93 -0.92
N GLU A 52 36.62 36.02 -0.15
CA GLU A 52 36.03 36.06 1.19
C GLU A 52 34.54 35.84 1.17
N ASP A 53 33.79 36.53 0.29
CA ASP A 53 32.35 36.33 0.06
C ASP A 53 32.03 34.89 -0.34
N LYS A 54 32.85 34.30 -1.23
CA LYS A 54 32.68 32.92 -1.65
C LYS A 54 32.89 31.93 -0.50
N LYS A 55 33.87 32.19 0.37
CA LYS A 55 34.15 31.38 1.54
C LYS A 55 33.00 31.46 2.56
N GLU A 56 32.52 32.67 2.86
CA GLU A 56 31.37 32.85 3.77
C GLU A 56 30.12 32.17 3.24
N THR A 57 29.83 32.29 1.95
CA THR A 57 28.69 31.63 1.30
C THR A 57 28.82 30.11 1.39
N THR A 58 30.01 29.57 1.18
CA THR A 58 30.25 28.12 1.27
C THR A 58 30.10 27.61 2.70
N ASP A 59 30.54 28.35 3.70
CA ASP A 59 30.39 27.98 5.11
C ASP A 59 28.92 28.04 5.57
N ARG A 60 28.18 29.07 5.11
CA ARG A 60 26.71 29.14 5.32
C ARG A 60 25.99 27.94 4.69
N LEU A 61 26.27 27.61 3.42
CA LEU A 61 25.70 26.48 2.73
C LEU A 61 26.03 25.15 3.45
N ARG A 62 27.26 24.98 3.94
CA ARG A 62 27.65 23.79 4.69
C ARG A 62 26.91 23.66 6.01
N LYS A 63 26.73 24.77 6.73
CA LYS A 63 25.98 24.80 8.00
C LYS A 63 24.51 24.51 7.80
N TYR A 64 23.84 25.17 6.85
CA TYR A 64 22.42 24.94 6.57
C TYR A 64 22.18 23.57 5.94
N GLY A 65 23.06 23.10 5.06
CA GLY A 65 23.00 21.76 4.49
C GLY A 65 23.01 20.67 5.57
N GLY A 66 23.89 20.80 6.58
CA GLY A 66 23.91 19.90 7.73
C GLY A 66 22.58 19.88 8.50
N ILE A 67 22.02 21.04 8.78
CA ILE A 67 20.71 21.16 9.48
C ILE A 67 19.59 20.52 8.66
N ILE A 68 19.53 20.78 7.35
CA ILE A 68 18.53 20.19 6.47
C ILE A 68 18.65 18.66 6.46
N CYS A 69 19.85 18.11 6.40
CA CYS A 69 20.07 16.66 6.47
C CYS A 69 19.58 16.06 7.80
N VAL A 70 19.83 16.73 8.92
CA VAL A 70 19.35 16.27 10.24
C VAL A 70 17.82 16.29 10.29
N ILE A 71 17.20 17.37 9.83
CA ILE A 71 15.73 17.47 9.77
C ILE A 71 15.15 16.37 8.89
N ALA A 72 15.72 16.17 7.69
CA ALA A 72 15.28 15.09 6.78
C ALA A 72 15.42 13.70 7.43
N ALA A 73 16.52 13.44 8.14
CA ALA A 73 16.71 12.18 8.87
C ALA A 73 15.64 11.99 9.96
N VAL A 74 15.36 13.02 10.75
CA VAL A 74 14.31 12.95 11.80
C VAL A 74 12.94 12.68 11.18
N ILE A 75 12.60 13.32 10.06
CA ILE A 75 11.34 13.07 9.35
C ILE A 75 11.29 11.62 8.84
N CYS A 76 12.37 11.12 8.23
CA CYS A 76 12.44 9.73 7.77
C CYS A 76 12.27 8.73 8.93
N PHE A 77 12.90 8.97 10.07
CA PHE A 77 12.72 8.15 11.26
C PHE A 77 11.29 8.20 11.78
N ALA A 78 10.67 9.39 11.86
CA ALA A 78 9.29 9.52 12.30
C ALA A 78 8.31 8.75 11.38
N ILE A 79 8.51 8.84 10.06
CA ILE A 79 7.72 8.08 9.07
C ILE A 79 7.96 6.57 9.25
N TYR A 80 9.21 6.13 9.39
CA TYR A 80 9.56 4.73 9.60
C TYR A 80 8.90 4.16 10.87
N PHE A 81 9.05 4.86 12.01
CA PHE A 81 8.41 4.42 13.25
C PHE A 81 6.88 4.47 13.19
N GLY A 82 6.29 5.43 12.48
CA GLY A 82 4.85 5.47 12.26
C GLY A 82 4.34 4.24 11.49
N ILE A 83 5.07 3.83 10.43
CA ILE A 83 4.74 2.63 9.65
C ILE A 83 4.87 1.37 10.50
N GLU A 84 5.96 1.22 11.26
CA GLU A 84 6.18 0.06 12.13
C GLU A 84 5.14 -0.03 13.25
N TYR A 85 4.75 1.11 13.81
CA TYR A 85 3.70 1.15 14.83
C TYR A 85 2.33 0.74 14.27
N SER A 86 1.95 1.19 13.06
CA SER A 86 0.73 0.76 12.37
C SER A 86 0.75 -0.75 12.12
N ASN A 87 1.85 -1.29 11.56
CA ASN A 87 2.01 -2.72 11.32
C ASN A 87 1.91 -3.55 12.62
N TYR A 88 2.50 -3.05 13.72
CA TYR A 88 2.42 -3.70 15.03
C TYR A 88 0.98 -3.73 15.57
N LYS A 89 0.24 -2.61 15.43
CA LYS A 89 -1.15 -2.49 15.86
C LYS A 89 -2.05 -3.46 15.09
N GLY A 90 -1.93 -3.49 13.77
CA GLY A 90 -2.68 -4.43 12.92
C GLY A 90 -2.40 -5.91 13.26
N LYS A 91 -1.13 -6.27 13.53
CA LYS A 91 -0.80 -7.63 13.97
C LYS A 91 -1.42 -7.98 15.31
N LYS A 92 -1.44 -7.05 16.26
CA LYS A 92 -2.08 -7.25 17.56
C LYS A 92 -3.60 -7.45 17.44
N GLU A 93 -4.25 -6.68 16.58
CA GLU A 93 -5.68 -6.84 16.32
C GLU A 93 -5.98 -8.23 15.75
N ILE A 94 -5.24 -8.68 14.74
CA ILE A 94 -5.39 -10.02 14.17
C ILE A 94 -5.16 -11.10 15.24
N GLN A 95 -4.11 -10.97 16.06
CA GLN A 95 -3.83 -11.91 17.15
C GLN A 95 -4.98 -11.98 18.16
N HIS A 96 -5.54 -10.84 18.55
CA HIS A 96 -6.70 -10.77 19.44
C HIS A 96 -7.89 -11.54 18.86
N LEU A 97 -8.19 -11.35 17.56
CA LEU A 97 -9.29 -12.05 16.90
C LEU A 97 -9.03 -13.57 16.79
N GLN A 98 -7.78 -13.99 16.55
CA GLN A 98 -7.38 -15.41 16.57
C GLN A 98 -7.57 -16.02 17.96
N ASP A 99 -7.20 -15.29 19.01
CA ASP A 99 -7.38 -15.73 20.41
C ASP A 99 -8.87 -15.87 20.75
N LEU A 100 -9.73 -14.93 20.32
CA LEU A 100 -11.18 -15.04 20.48
C LEU A 100 -11.74 -16.28 19.79
N LYS A 101 -11.34 -16.53 18.53
CA LYS A 101 -11.74 -17.73 17.79
C LYS A 101 -11.37 -19.01 18.52
N GLN A 102 -10.12 -19.13 18.99
CA GLN A 102 -9.62 -20.30 19.69
C GLN A 102 -10.30 -20.51 21.05
N THR A 103 -10.53 -19.44 21.80
CA THR A 103 -11.20 -19.51 23.11
C THR A 103 -12.62 -20.01 22.98
N SER A 104 -13.33 -19.56 21.95
CA SER A 104 -14.72 -19.99 21.66
C SER A 104 -14.81 -21.45 21.25
N VAL A 105 -13.82 -21.99 20.52
CA VAL A 105 -13.76 -23.42 20.18
C VAL A 105 -13.55 -24.30 21.40
N ASN A 106 -12.78 -23.85 22.38
CA ASN A 106 -12.40 -24.62 23.57
C ASN A 106 -13.37 -24.44 24.76
N ALA A 107 -14.35 -23.53 24.65
CA ALA A 107 -15.34 -23.33 25.71
C ALA A 107 -16.31 -24.52 25.79
N PRO A 108 -16.51 -25.13 26.97
CA PRO A 108 -17.53 -26.16 27.13
C PRO A 108 -18.91 -25.55 26.82
N THR A 109 -19.67 -26.23 26.02
CA THR A 109 -21.00 -25.83 25.46
C THR A 109 -22.07 -25.41 26.51
N THR A 110 -21.73 -25.30 27.78
CA THR A 110 -22.67 -25.18 28.89
C THR A 110 -22.81 -23.77 29.48
N THR A 111 -22.10 -22.75 29.00
CA THR A 111 -22.07 -21.45 29.72
C THR A 111 -22.22 -20.18 28.83
N LEU A 112 -22.82 -20.29 27.66
CA LEU A 112 -23.29 -19.08 26.98
C LEU A 112 -24.78 -18.86 27.30
N GLU A 113 -25.04 -18.39 28.53
CA GLU A 113 -26.34 -17.82 28.86
C GLU A 113 -26.67 -16.72 27.86
N LYS A 114 -27.88 -16.82 27.31
CA LYS A 114 -28.59 -15.86 26.46
C LYS A 114 -28.41 -14.42 26.95
N LYS A 115 -27.38 -13.75 26.49
CA LYS A 115 -27.25 -12.31 26.62
C LYS A 115 -27.41 -11.68 25.25
N GLY A 116 -28.63 -11.22 24.97
CA GLY A 116 -28.97 -10.40 23.83
C GLY A 116 -29.50 -11.19 22.64
N ASP A 117 -30.77 -11.02 22.41
CA ASP A 117 -31.50 -11.38 21.19
C ASP A 117 -30.86 -10.60 20.03
N ILE A 118 -29.78 -11.15 19.44
CA ILE A 118 -29.21 -10.63 18.21
C ILE A 118 -30.30 -10.86 17.18
N SER A 119 -30.90 -9.78 16.68
CA SER A 119 -32.03 -9.75 15.77
C SER A 119 -31.88 -10.81 14.67
N LYS A 120 -32.54 -11.93 14.85
CA LYS A 120 -32.57 -13.08 13.91
C LYS A 120 -33.38 -12.80 12.64
N LYS A 121 -33.68 -11.53 12.32
CA LYS A 121 -34.57 -11.17 11.25
C LYS A 121 -33.94 -10.10 10.36
N GLN A 122 -33.79 -10.43 9.12
CA GLN A 122 -33.42 -9.49 8.05
C GLN A 122 -34.62 -9.32 7.11
N GLU A 123 -34.88 -8.09 6.69
CA GLU A 123 -35.86 -7.81 5.65
C GLU A 123 -35.26 -8.15 4.29
N ASN A 124 -35.87 -9.09 3.56
CA ASN A 124 -35.44 -9.39 2.20
C ASN A 124 -36.01 -8.34 1.20
N ALA A 125 -35.53 -8.38 -0.05
CA ALA A 125 -35.94 -7.44 -1.11
C ALA A 125 -37.47 -7.40 -1.38
N GLU A 126 -38.23 -8.35 -0.85
CA GLU A 126 -39.71 -8.45 -0.93
C GLU A 126 -40.41 -7.99 0.37
N GLY A 127 -39.67 -7.45 1.36
CA GLY A 127 -40.28 -7.00 2.63
C GLY A 127 -40.71 -8.13 3.58
N LYS A 128 -40.30 -9.38 3.32
CA LYS A 128 -40.57 -10.52 4.19
C LYS A 128 -39.44 -10.67 5.21
N GLN A 129 -39.79 -10.85 6.48
CA GLN A 129 -38.84 -11.17 7.53
C GLN A 129 -38.36 -12.62 7.36
N GLU A 130 -37.08 -12.79 7.07
CA GLU A 130 -36.46 -14.08 6.96
C GLU A 130 -35.66 -14.39 8.23
N GLU A 131 -35.76 -15.63 8.70
CA GLU A 131 -35.03 -16.08 9.86
C GLU A 131 -33.60 -16.44 9.44
N LEU A 132 -32.61 -15.65 9.92
CA LEU A 132 -31.20 -15.90 9.61
C LEU A 132 -30.73 -17.18 10.29
N PRO A 133 -29.77 -17.92 9.67
CA PRO A 133 -29.10 -19.02 10.32
C PRO A 133 -28.36 -18.57 11.60
N ASP A 134 -28.20 -19.50 12.55
CA ASP A 134 -27.40 -19.22 13.76
C ASP A 134 -25.93 -18.99 13.39
N ILE A 135 -25.33 -17.98 14.01
CA ILE A 135 -23.90 -17.73 13.87
C ILE A 135 -23.11 -18.86 14.55
N LEU A 136 -22.11 -19.39 13.88
CA LEU A 136 -21.22 -20.40 14.41
C LEU A 136 -20.64 -19.94 15.76
N PRO A 137 -20.62 -20.83 16.78
CA PRO A 137 -20.19 -20.45 18.14
C PRO A 137 -18.83 -19.77 18.20
N GLU A 138 -17.88 -20.23 17.40
CA GLU A 138 -16.52 -19.69 17.33
C GLU A 138 -16.43 -18.26 16.79
N TYR A 139 -17.47 -17.79 16.10
CA TYR A 139 -17.52 -16.46 15.47
C TYR A 139 -18.43 -15.46 16.19
N GLN A 140 -19.20 -15.91 17.19
CA GLN A 140 -20.14 -15.03 17.88
C GLN A 140 -19.46 -13.85 18.58
N ALA A 141 -18.35 -14.08 19.27
CA ALA A 141 -17.61 -13.03 19.98
C ALA A 141 -17.01 -12.01 18.98
N ILE A 142 -16.44 -12.49 17.87
CA ILE A 142 -15.86 -11.63 16.82
C ILE A 142 -16.97 -10.80 16.14
N TYR A 143 -18.11 -11.42 15.84
CA TYR A 143 -19.26 -10.73 15.26
C TYR A 143 -19.84 -9.65 16.18
N GLN A 144 -19.78 -9.84 17.51
CA GLN A 144 -20.22 -8.82 18.48
C GLN A 144 -19.29 -7.61 18.47
N GLU A 145 -17.99 -7.77 18.20
CA GLU A 145 -17.06 -6.65 18.09
C GLU A 145 -17.28 -5.85 16.80
N ASN A 146 -17.55 -6.54 15.67
CA ASN A 146 -17.90 -5.88 14.41
C ASN A 146 -18.93 -6.71 13.62
N PRO A 147 -20.19 -6.23 13.50
CA PRO A 147 -21.25 -6.92 12.75
C PRO A 147 -21.05 -6.98 11.23
N GLU A 148 -20.03 -6.36 10.68
CA GLU A 148 -19.62 -6.53 9.27
C GLU A 148 -18.64 -7.69 9.06
N PHE A 149 -18.27 -8.38 10.15
CA PHE A 149 -17.52 -9.64 10.08
C PHE A 149 -18.37 -10.71 9.37
N ALA A 150 -17.84 -11.26 8.28
CA ALA A 150 -18.53 -12.20 7.42
C ALA A 150 -18.00 -13.63 7.50
N GLY A 151 -16.75 -13.81 7.96
CA GLY A 151 -16.13 -15.11 8.04
C GLY A 151 -14.62 -15.07 8.24
N TRP A 152 -13.99 -16.23 8.11
CA TRP A 152 -12.58 -16.41 8.37
C TRP A 152 -11.92 -17.22 7.25
N LEU A 153 -10.80 -16.70 6.71
CA LEU A 153 -10.03 -17.36 5.65
C LEU A 153 -8.69 -17.87 6.20
N THR A 154 -8.45 -19.16 6.01
CA THR A 154 -7.16 -19.80 6.36
C THR A 154 -6.62 -20.58 5.18
N ILE A 155 -5.36 -20.40 4.83
CA ILE A 155 -4.62 -21.26 3.92
C ILE A 155 -3.57 -21.99 4.77
N PRO A 156 -3.72 -23.31 5.00
CA PRO A 156 -2.78 -24.08 5.82
C PRO A 156 -1.33 -23.92 5.34
N ASP A 157 -0.39 -23.94 6.29
CA ASP A 157 1.05 -23.78 6.04
C ASP A 157 1.45 -22.48 5.34
N SER A 158 0.58 -21.46 5.41
CA SER A 158 0.82 -20.13 4.90
C SER A 158 0.57 -19.05 5.98
N ILE A 159 0.82 -17.79 5.63
CA ILE A 159 0.54 -16.66 6.51
C ILE A 159 -0.92 -16.18 6.43
N VAL A 160 -1.74 -16.77 5.55
CA VAL A 160 -3.14 -16.35 5.37
C VAL A 160 -3.98 -17.02 6.44
N ASP A 161 -4.30 -16.25 7.47
CA ASP A 161 -5.18 -16.64 8.59
C ASP A 161 -5.85 -15.36 9.12
N TYR A 162 -6.89 -14.89 8.42
CA TYR A 162 -7.44 -13.55 8.56
C TYR A 162 -8.97 -13.54 8.65
N PRO A 163 -9.55 -12.56 9.41
CA PRO A 163 -10.95 -12.23 9.32
C PRO A 163 -11.28 -11.72 7.92
N VAL A 164 -12.51 -11.96 7.49
CA VAL A 164 -13.06 -11.48 6.22
C VAL A 164 -14.30 -10.65 6.51
N MET A 165 -14.33 -9.43 6.00
CA MET A 165 -15.39 -8.47 6.23
C MET A 165 -16.40 -8.46 5.08
N LYS A 166 -17.60 -7.97 5.34
CA LYS A 166 -18.62 -7.68 4.31
C LYS A 166 -19.15 -6.28 4.51
N PRO A 167 -18.61 -5.29 3.77
CA PRO A 167 -19.04 -3.90 3.93
C PRO A 167 -20.50 -3.72 3.49
N LYS A 168 -21.26 -2.90 4.23
CA LYS A 168 -22.69 -2.66 3.95
C LYS A 168 -22.92 -1.64 2.85
N ASN A 169 -22.16 -0.56 2.84
CA ASN A 169 -22.44 0.63 2.02
C ASN A 169 -21.34 0.98 1.03
N ASP A 170 -20.08 0.79 1.40
CA ASP A 170 -18.91 1.09 0.58
C ASP A 170 -18.16 -0.20 0.28
N THR A 171 -18.19 -0.62 -0.98
CA THR A 171 -17.57 -1.88 -1.42
C THR A 171 -16.07 -1.93 -1.17
N ASP A 172 -15.41 -0.78 -1.14
CA ASP A 172 -13.95 -0.67 -1.03
C ASP A 172 -13.48 -0.24 0.37
N TYR A 173 -14.42 -0.04 1.33
CA TYR A 173 -14.11 0.45 2.67
C TYR A 173 -12.94 -0.28 3.34
N TYR A 174 -12.92 -1.61 3.27
CA TYR A 174 -11.87 -2.42 3.90
C TYR A 174 -10.57 -2.51 3.10
N LEU A 175 -10.45 -1.80 1.97
CA LEU A 175 -9.15 -1.66 1.29
C LEU A 175 -8.16 -0.86 2.15
N ASP A 176 -8.62 0.11 2.91
CA ASP A 176 -7.79 0.99 3.72
C ASP A 176 -8.26 1.14 5.17
N HIS A 177 -9.06 0.15 5.66
CA HIS A 177 -9.51 0.10 7.04
C HIS A 177 -9.27 -1.29 7.66
N THR A 178 -8.93 -1.29 8.95
CA THR A 178 -8.77 -2.50 9.76
C THR A 178 -10.13 -3.10 10.12
N PHE A 179 -10.12 -4.26 10.79
CA PHE A 179 -11.31 -4.88 11.35
C PHE A 179 -12.10 -3.93 12.27
N SER A 180 -11.43 -3.13 13.09
CA SER A 180 -12.05 -2.15 13.99
C SER A 180 -12.49 -0.86 13.29
N GLY A 181 -12.26 -0.70 11.99
CA GLY A 181 -12.63 0.48 11.22
C GLY A 181 -11.63 1.65 11.34
N GLU A 182 -10.39 1.38 11.76
CA GLU A 182 -9.33 2.38 11.75
C GLU A 182 -8.65 2.43 10.38
N GLU A 183 -8.23 3.61 9.95
CA GLU A 183 -7.45 3.76 8.71
C GLU A 183 -6.12 3.01 8.78
N ASP A 184 -5.90 2.09 7.86
CA ASP A 184 -4.65 1.35 7.69
C ASP A 184 -4.47 0.96 6.22
N LYS A 185 -3.36 1.38 5.61
CA LYS A 185 -3.01 1.08 4.20
C LYS A 185 -2.93 -0.41 3.86
N ASN A 186 -2.85 -1.28 4.86
CA ASN A 186 -2.87 -2.73 4.64
C ASN A 186 -4.30 -3.24 4.45
N GLY A 187 -5.29 -2.51 4.97
CA GLY A 187 -6.69 -2.90 4.94
C GLY A 187 -6.98 -4.23 5.63
N THR A 188 -8.12 -4.79 5.30
CA THR A 188 -8.56 -6.11 5.77
C THR A 188 -9.12 -6.89 4.57
N LEU A 189 -9.15 -8.22 4.62
CA LEU A 189 -9.82 -9.00 3.59
C LEU A 189 -11.33 -8.76 3.62
N PHE A 190 -11.95 -8.67 2.45
CA PHE A 190 -13.39 -8.44 2.38
C PHE A 190 -14.04 -9.15 1.20
N ILE A 191 -15.32 -9.50 1.39
CA ILE A 191 -16.16 -10.12 0.36
C ILE A 191 -16.76 -9.02 -0.53
N ASP A 192 -16.90 -9.32 -1.82
CA ASP A 192 -17.70 -8.48 -2.72
C ASP A 192 -19.08 -8.20 -2.10
N SER A 193 -19.46 -6.94 -1.95
CA SER A 193 -20.68 -6.54 -1.27
C SER A 193 -21.96 -7.16 -1.87
N ARG A 194 -21.91 -7.50 -3.16
CA ARG A 194 -22.99 -8.17 -3.92
C ARG A 194 -23.15 -9.66 -3.58
N ASN A 195 -22.16 -10.29 -2.92
CA ASN A 195 -22.26 -11.68 -2.52
C ASN A 195 -23.27 -11.87 -1.40
N ASP A 196 -24.06 -12.94 -1.50
CA ASP A 196 -24.93 -13.43 -0.43
C ASP A 196 -24.23 -14.58 0.29
N ILE A 197 -24.01 -14.44 1.61
CA ILE A 197 -23.44 -15.46 2.47
C ILE A 197 -24.50 -16.29 3.20
N VAL A 198 -25.77 -15.83 3.21
CA VAL A 198 -26.90 -16.55 3.80
C VAL A 198 -27.39 -17.62 2.83
N HIS A 199 -27.79 -17.22 1.61
CA HIS A 199 -28.23 -18.15 0.55
C HIS A 199 -27.06 -18.69 -0.29
N ARG A 200 -25.84 -18.35 0.09
CA ARG A 200 -24.60 -18.80 -0.53
C ARG A 200 -24.56 -18.59 -2.05
N SER A 201 -24.07 -17.46 -2.51
CA SER A 201 -23.76 -17.21 -3.93
C SER A 201 -22.99 -18.36 -4.58
N THR A 202 -23.16 -18.57 -5.88
CA THR A 202 -22.39 -19.60 -6.62
C THR A 202 -20.90 -19.39 -6.48
N ASN A 203 -20.43 -18.13 -6.56
CA ASN A 203 -19.04 -17.74 -6.40
C ASN A 203 -18.93 -16.63 -5.35
N ILE A 204 -18.27 -16.90 -4.23
CA ILE A 204 -17.88 -15.84 -3.28
C ILE A 204 -16.53 -15.31 -3.71
N ILE A 205 -16.43 -13.98 -3.82
CA ILE A 205 -15.17 -13.31 -4.19
C ILE A 205 -14.65 -12.59 -2.95
N ILE A 206 -13.40 -12.87 -2.58
CA ILE A 206 -12.70 -12.20 -1.50
C ILE A 206 -11.56 -11.37 -2.09
N TYR A 207 -11.51 -10.10 -1.73
CA TYR A 207 -10.48 -9.16 -2.12
C TYR A 207 -9.47 -8.94 -0.99
N GLY A 208 -8.24 -8.64 -1.34
CA GLY A 208 -7.19 -8.27 -0.40
C GLY A 208 -5.98 -7.66 -1.10
N HIS A 209 -5.25 -6.84 -0.38
CA HIS A 209 -4.05 -6.19 -0.92
C HIS A 209 -2.91 -7.16 -1.21
N ASN A 210 -2.20 -6.89 -2.31
CA ASN A 210 -0.92 -7.54 -2.63
C ASN A 210 0.22 -6.81 -1.91
N MET A 211 0.40 -7.09 -0.62
CA MET A 211 1.42 -6.43 0.19
C MET A 211 2.83 -6.94 -0.12
N LYS A 212 3.80 -6.04 -0.22
CA LYS A 212 5.22 -6.39 -0.37
C LYS A 212 5.74 -7.22 0.81
N SER A 213 5.19 -7.02 2.00
CA SER A 213 5.46 -7.80 3.22
C SER A 213 4.91 -9.23 3.17
N SER A 214 4.24 -9.61 2.10
CA SER A 214 3.48 -10.86 1.94
C SER A 214 2.21 -10.95 2.81
N ALA A 215 1.90 -9.97 3.66
CA ALA A 215 0.65 -9.91 4.41
C ALA A 215 -0.57 -9.81 3.48
N MET A 216 -1.75 -9.99 4.03
CA MET A 216 -3.01 -10.09 3.30
C MET A 216 -2.88 -11.07 2.13
N PHE A 217 -3.14 -10.64 0.89
CA PHE A 217 -2.98 -11.47 -0.30
C PHE A 217 -1.61 -11.33 -1.00
N GLY A 218 -0.63 -10.69 -0.35
CA GLY A 218 0.72 -10.58 -0.89
C GLY A 218 1.43 -11.93 -1.08
N SER A 219 1.05 -12.96 -0.32
CA SER A 219 1.56 -14.33 -0.46
C SER A 219 0.93 -15.12 -1.61
N LEU A 220 -0.24 -14.69 -2.14
CA LEU A 220 -0.92 -15.42 -3.23
C LEU A 220 -0.08 -15.53 -4.51
N LYS A 221 0.87 -14.61 -4.73
CA LYS A 221 1.83 -14.70 -5.85
C LYS A 221 2.64 -15.99 -5.86
N LYS A 222 2.79 -16.67 -4.70
CA LYS A 222 3.46 -17.97 -4.62
C LYS A 222 2.72 -19.06 -5.38
N TYR A 223 1.40 -18.93 -5.56
CA TYR A 223 0.60 -19.85 -6.35
C TYR A 223 0.92 -19.84 -7.86
N LEU A 224 1.72 -18.89 -8.35
CA LEU A 224 2.26 -18.93 -9.71
C LEU A 224 3.34 -20.00 -9.89
N ASP A 225 3.88 -20.53 -8.78
CA ASP A 225 4.77 -21.68 -8.76
C ASP A 225 3.95 -22.96 -8.62
N GLU A 226 4.22 -23.94 -9.50
CA GLU A 226 3.44 -25.19 -9.58
C GLU A 226 3.63 -26.06 -8.33
N GLU A 227 4.82 -26.13 -7.74
CA GLU A 227 5.11 -26.91 -6.54
C GLU A 227 4.37 -26.32 -5.34
N TYR A 228 4.38 -24.98 -5.20
CA TYR A 228 3.62 -24.30 -4.18
C TYR A 228 2.11 -24.52 -4.36
N TRP A 229 1.58 -24.38 -5.58
CA TRP A 229 0.17 -24.66 -5.87
C TRP A 229 -0.23 -26.09 -5.50
N GLN A 230 0.57 -27.10 -5.87
CA GLN A 230 0.27 -28.50 -5.54
C GLN A 230 0.29 -28.76 -4.03
N SER A 231 1.21 -28.15 -3.28
CA SER A 231 1.34 -28.35 -1.83
C SER A 231 0.32 -27.57 -1.01
N HIS A 232 -0.27 -26.48 -1.57
CA HIS A 232 -1.22 -25.58 -0.88
C HIS A 232 -2.60 -25.56 -1.55
N LYS A 233 -3.07 -26.69 -2.07
CA LYS A 233 -4.38 -26.77 -2.75
C LYS A 233 -5.56 -26.51 -1.85
N THR A 234 -5.45 -26.73 -0.55
CA THR A 234 -6.57 -26.60 0.38
C THR A 234 -6.66 -25.18 0.92
N ILE A 235 -7.88 -24.64 0.86
CA ILE A 235 -8.27 -23.37 1.48
C ILE A 235 -9.44 -23.65 2.40
N GLN A 236 -9.41 -23.10 3.61
CA GLN A 236 -10.53 -23.10 4.54
C GLN A 236 -11.12 -21.69 4.53
N PHE A 237 -12.39 -21.60 4.18
CA PHE A 237 -13.15 -20.37 4.31
C PHE A 237 -14.49 -20.66 4.95
N ASP A 238 -14.59 -20.24 6.20
CA ASP A 238 -15.82 -20.32 6.96
C ASP A 238 -16.54 -18.99 6.85
N THR A 239 -17.82 -19.02 6.47
CA THR A 239 -18.69 -17.87 6.74
C THR A 239 -19.08 -17.88 8.21
N ILE A 240 -19.72 -16.80 8.70
CA ILE A 240 -20.26 -16.82 10.08
C ILE A 240 -21.35 -17.88 10.27
N TYR A 241 -21.89 -18.48 9.20
CA TYR A 241 -22.99 -19.44 9.21
C TYR A 241 -22.59 -20.87 8.88
N GLU A 242 -21.55 -21.08 8.07
CA GLU A 242 -21.15 -22.41 7.62
C GLU A 242 -19.64 -22.56 7.47
N LYS A 243 -19.15 -23.75 7.76
CA LYS A 243 -17.76 -24.13 7.47
C LYS A 243 -17.56 -24.52 6.02
N GLY A 244 -16.42 -24.19 5.46
CA GLY A 244 -16.12 -24.52 4.08
C GLY A 244 -14.67 -24.90 3.83
N THR A 245 -14.48 -26.07 3.24
CA THR A 245 -13.18 -26.49 2.70
C THR A 245 -13.23 -26.41 1.19
N TYR A 246 -12.22 -25.81 0.59
CA TYR A 246 -12.15 -25.57 -0.86
C TYR A 246 -10.84 -26.13 -1.41
N ILE A 247 -10.88 -26.61 -2.64
CA ILE A 247 -9.70 -27.04 -3.38
C ILE A 247 -9.41 -26.04 -4.50
N VAL A 248 -8.20 -25.49 -4.51
CA VAL A 248 -7.72 -24.59 -5.57
C VAL A 248 -7.62 -25.38 -6.87
N THR A 249 -8.37 -24.96 -7.86
CA THR A 249 -8.48 -25.62 -9.16
C THR A 249 -7.87 -24.83 -10.30
N ALA A 250 -7.74 -23.51 -10.15
CA ALA A 250 -7.10 -22.65 -11.15
C ALA A 250 -6.43 -21.44 -10.52
N VAL A 251 -5.29 -21.06 -11.06
CA VAL A 251 -4.54 -19.83 -10.78
C VAL A 251 -4.53 -19.01 -12.04
N CYS A 252 -5.08 -17.82 -12.01
CA CYS A 252 -5.39 -17.03 -13.18
C CYS A 252 -4.76 -15.63 -13.13
N LEU A 253 -4.38 -15.12 -14.29
CA LEU A 253 -4.00 -13.72 -14.48
C LEU A 253 -5.09 -13.02 -15.29
N GLY A 254 -5.55 -11.88 -14.80
CA GLY A 254 -6.57 -11.05 -15.43
C GLY A 254 -6.23 -9.57 -15.35
N LYS A 255 -7.15 -8.75 -15.84
CA LYS A 255 -7.09 -7.29 -15.72
C LYS A 255 -8.43 -6.77 -15.19
N VAL A 256 -8.41 -5.57 -14.61
CA VAL A 256 -9.63 -4.77 -14.44
C VAL A 256 -9.90 -4.08 -15.77
N GLU A 257 -11.03 -4.41 -16.38
CA GLU A 257 -11.46 -3.83 -17.65
C GLU A 257 -12.48 -2.71 -17.39
N TYR A 258 -12.51 -1.69 -18.23
CA TYR A 258 -13.49 -0.61 -18.13
C TYR A 258 -14.91 -1.12 -18.37
N GLN A 259 -15.91 -0.45 -17.79
CA GLN A 259 -17.31 -0.90 -17.88
C GLN A 259 -17.86 -0.94 -19.31
N ASP A 260 -17.32 -0.10 -20.20
CA ASP A 260 -17.74 0.02 -21.60
C ASP A 260 -17.11 -1.02 -22.54
N ASP A 261 -16.14 -1.82 -22.05
CA ASP A 261 -15.52 -2.87 -22.84
C ASP A 261 -16.40 -4.13 -22.83
N ASP A 262 -16.67 -4.71 -23.98
CA ASP A 262 -17.35 -6.02 -24.13
C ASP A 262 -16.36 -7.16 -23.87
N VAL A 263 -15.85 -7.20 -22.63
CA VAL A 263 -14.86 -8.16 -22.17
C VAL A 263 -15.33 -8.91 -20.94
N PHE A 264 -14.83 -10.12 -20.77
CA PHE A 264 -15.14 -10.94 -19.62
C PHE A 264 -14.48 -10.37 -18.34
N ARG A 265 -15.32 -10.14 -17.31
CA ARG A 265 -14.92 -9.72 -15.98
C ARG A 265 -15.22 -10.86 -15.00
N TYR A 266 -14.19 -11.54 -14.47
CA TYR A 266 -14.38 -12.64 -13.53
C TYR A 266 -15.11 -12.20 -12.25
N TYR A 267 -14.99 -10.92 -11.88
CA TYR A 267 -15.58 -10.33 -10.69
C TYR A 267 -17.08 -10.00 -10.85
N ASP A 268 -17.64 -10.12 -12.04
CA ASP A 268 -19.09 -9.99 -12.27
C ASP A 268 -19.83 -11.33 -12.15
N PHE A 269 -19.11 -12.45 -12.09
CA PHE A 269 -19.69 -13.76 -11.94
C PHE A 269 -19.87 -14.12 -10.46
N LEU A 270 -21.03 -13.80 -9.90
CA LEU A 270 -21.40 -14.13 -8.51
C LEU A 270 -22.39 -15.29 -8.44
N ASN A 271 -23.37 -15.31 -9.32
CA ASN A 271 -24.39 -16.37 -9.40
C ASN A 271 -24.50 -16.88 -10.83
N ALA A 272 -24.76 -18.18 -10.97
CA ALA A 272 -25.07 -18.80 -12.23
C ALA A 272 -26.56 -19.11 -12.30
N GLU A 273 -27.31 -18.36 -13.07
CA GLU A 273 -28.74 -18.62 -13.32
C GLU A 273 -28.93 -19.81 -14.27
N SER A 274 -27.91 -20.14 -15.06
CA SER A 274 -27.96 -21.21 -16.04
C SER A 274 -26.60 -21.92 -16.20
N LYS A 275 -26.67 -23.19 -16.67
CA LYS A 275 -25.48 -23.94 -17.11
C LYS A 275 -24.71 -23.23 -18.22
N LYS A 276 -25.40 -22.46 -19.08
CA LYS A 276 -24.78 -21.70 -20.16
C LYS A 276 -23.88 -20.60 -19.60
N GLU A 277 -24.35 -19.83 -18.67
CA GLU A 277 -23.60 -18.78 -17.96
C GLU A 277 -22.40 -19.33 -17.21
N PHE A 278 -22.60 -20.40 -16.44
CA PHE A 278 -21.51 -21.08 -15.76
C PHE A 278 -20.43 -21.55 -16.74
N ASN A 279 -20.82 -22.10 -17.90
CA ASN A 279 -19.87 -22.55 -18.91
C ASN A 279 -19.11 -21.40 -19.58
N VAL A 280 -19.70 -20.21 -19.68
CA VAL A 280 -18.99 -19.00 -20.12
C VAL A 280 -17.91 -18.63 -19.10
N PHE A 281 -18.26 -18.59 -17.81
CA PHE A 281 -17.28 -18.36 -16.74
C PHE A 281 -16.15 -19.40 -16.78
N LYS A 282 -16.51 -20.71 -16.83
CA LYS A 282 -15.53 -21.79 -16.89
C LYS A 282 -14.54 -21.60 -18.03
N LYS A 283 -15.01 -21.33 -19.27
CA LYS A 283 -14.13 -21.11 -20.44
C LYS A 283 -13.18 -19.93 -20.24
N ASN A 284 -13.64 -18.86 -19.59
CA ASN A 284 -12.80 -17.70 -19.33
C ASN A 284 -11.77 -17.98 -18.22
N VAL A 285 -12.13 -18.74 -17.18
CA VAL A 285 -11.18 -19.23 -16.19
C VAL A 285 -10.09 -20.08 -16.86
N GLU A 286 -10.49 -21.06 -17.69
CA GLU A 286 -9.55 -21.90 -18.46
C GLU A 286 -8.62 -21.09 -19.37
N LYS A 287 -9.13 -20.01 -19.99
CA LYS A 287 -8.36 -19.13 -20.88
C LYS A 287 -7.35 -18.26 -20.12
N SER A 288 -7.69 -17.78 -18.93
CA SER A 288 -6.85 -16.91 -18.11
C SER A 288 -5.96 -17.67 -17.13
N ALA A 289 -6.14 -18.98 -17.00
CA ALA A 289 -5.35 -19.80 -16.10
C ALA A 289 -3.90 -19.94 -16.59
N VAL A 290 -2.97 -19.69 -15.68
CA VAL A 290 -1.55 -20.03 -15.84
C VAL A 290 -1.26 -21.43 -15.30
N LEU A 291 -2.01 -21.86 -14.29
CA LEU A 291 -2.04 -23.21 -13.73
C LEU A 291 -3.50 -23.60 -13.51
N ALA A 292 -3.87 -24.82 -13.90
CA ALA A 292 -5.21 -25.34 -13.68
C ALA A 292 -5.23 -26.88 -13.64
N ASP A 293 -6.19 -27.41 -12.89
CA ASP A 293 -6.57 -28.82 -13.00
C ASP A 293 -7.19 -29.09 -14.39
N LYS A 294 -7.17 -30.35 -14.84
CA LYS A 294 -7.74 -30.75 -16.13
C LYS A 294 -9.22 -30.39 -16.28
N GLU A 295 -9.98 -30.49 -15.18
CA GLU A 295 -11.37 -30.04 -15.08
C GLU A 295 -11.51 -29.17 -13.85
N PRO A 296 -11.22 -27.86 -13.97
CA PRO A 296 -11.12 -27.00 -12.79
C PRO A 296 -12.47 -26.85 -12.08
N ILE A 297 -13.56 -26.65 -12.82
CA ILE A 297 -14.89 -26.41 -12.25
C ILE A 297 -16.00 -27.03 -13.13
N LYS A 298 -17.15 -27.36 -12.55
CA LYS A 298 -18.35 -27.85 -13.23
C LYS A 298 -19.62 -27.16 -12.72
N TYR A 299 -20.65 -27.13 -13.53
CA TYR A 299 -21.95 -26.56 -13.15
C TYR A 299 -22.51 -27.24 -11.90
N GLY A 300 -22.89 -26.43 -10.92
CA GLY A 300 -23.33 -26.87 -9.60
C GLY A 300 -22.26 -26.74 -8.51
N ASP A 301 -20.97 -26.55 -8.88
CA ASP A 301 -19.94 -26.30 -7.89
C ASP A 301 -20.20 -24.96 -7.19
N LYS A 302 -19.92 -24.92 -5.88
CA LYS A 302 -19.83 -23.71 -5.08
C LYS A 302 -18.39 -23.23 -5.10
N LEU A 303 -18.17 -22.01 -5.57
CA LEU A 303 -16.84 -21.47 -5.85
C LEU A 303 -16.42 -20.43 -4.80
N LEU A 304 -15.12 -20.33 -4.63
CA LEU A 304 -14.43 -19.26 -3.89
C LEU A 304 -13.35 -18.68 -4.82
N THR A 305 -13.39 -17.37 -5.02
CA THR A 305 -12.36 -16.65 -5.78
C THR A 305 -11.61 -15.71 -4.84
N LEU A 306 -10.28 -15.89 -4.73
CA LEU A 306 -9.41 -14.97 -4.03
C LEU A 306 -8.77 -14.03 -5.05
N SER A 307 -8.92 -12.72 -4.88
CA SER A 307 -8.50 -11.71 -5.86
C SER A 307 -7.57 -10.66 -5.25
N THR A 308 -6.46 -10.39 -5.93
CA THR A 308 -5.50 -9.34 -5.51
C THR A 308 -4.89 -8.63 -6.71
N CYS A 309 -4.31 -7.45 -6.48
CA CYS A 309 -3.60 -6.72 -7.51
C CYS A 309 -2.39 -7.51 -8.04
N ASN A 310 -2.17 -7.48 -9.33
CA ASN A 310 -0.98 -8.03 -9.98
C ASN A 310 -0.08 -6.88 -10.45
N GLN A 311 1.18 -6.89 -10.00
CA GLN A 311 2.14 -5.82 -10.29
C GLN A 311 2.81 -5.97 -11.69
N TYR A 312 2.58 -7.09 -12.39
CA TYR A 312 3.24 -7.38 -13.67
C TYR A 312 2.58 -6.67 -14.86
N VAL A 313 1.34 -6.22 -14.71
CA VAL A 313 0.57 -5.52 -15.75
C VAL A 313 -0.20 -4.37 -15.09
N GLU A 314 -0.32 -3.25 -15.80
CA GLU A 314 -1.20 -2.16 -15.38
C GLU A 314 -2.63 -2.66 -15.21
N ASN A 315 -3.26 -2.34 -14.09
CA ASN A 315 -4.57 -2.88 -13.68
C ASN A 315 -4.66 -4.41 -13.62
N GLY A 316 -3.51 -5.10 -13.57
CA GLY A 316 -3.44 -6.54 -13.50
C GLY A 316 -4.04 -7.10 -12.21
N ARG A 317 -4.62 -8.29 -12.31
CA ARG A 317 -5.14 -9.07 -11.18
C ARG A 317 -4.56 -10.47 -11.22
N LEU A 318 -4.18 -10.96 -10.03
CA LEU A 318 -4.01 -12.39 -9.78
C LEU A 318 -5.26 -12.85 -9.07
N TYR A 319 -5.92 -13.86 -9.61
CA TYR A 319 -7.06 -14.47 -8.93
C TYR A 319 -6.94 -16.00 -8.93
N ILE A 320 -7.39 -16.57 -7.83
CA ILE A 320 -7.35 -18.02 -7.58
C ILE A 320 -8.79 -18.50 -7.49
N VAL A 321 -9.13 -19.51 -8.28
CA VAL A 321 -10.45 -20.14 -8.25
C VAL A 321 -10.34 -21.46 -7.51
N ALA A 322 -11.18 -21.62 -6.49
CA ALA A 322 -11.30 -22.84 -5.72
C ALA A 322 -12.76 -23.31 -5.70
N LYS A 323 -12.97 -24.62 -5.61
CA LYS A 323 -14.31 -25.21 -5.47
C LYS A 323 -14.49 -25.84 -4.09
N LYS A 324 -15.67 -25.64 -3.51
CA LYS A 324 -16.06 -26.27 -2.24
C LYS A 324 -16.08 -27.79 -2.40
N ILE A 325 -15.48 -28.48 -1.45
CA ILE A 325 -15.65 -29.93 -1.32
C ILE A 325 -16.69 -30.20 -0.27
N GLU A 326 -17.62 -31.12 -0.59
CA GLU A 326 -18.56 -31.64 0.40
C GLU A 326 -17.78 -32.50 1.41
N GLN A 327 -18.00 -32.23 2.68
CA GLN A 327 -17.47 -33.03 3.79
C GLN A 327 -18.38 -34.20 4.07
#